data_e071f35415afc7da028660752d11db76
#
_entry.id   e071f35415afc7da028660752d11db76
#
_cell.length_a   1.000
_cell.length_b   1.000
_cell.length_c   1.000
_cell.angle_alpha   90.00
_cell.angle_beta   90.00
_cell.angle_gamma   90.00
#
_symmetry.space_group_name_H-M   'P 1'
#
loop_
_entity.id
_entity.type
_entity.pdbx_description
1 polymer ?
#
loop_
_entity_poly.entity_id
_entity_poly.type
_entity_poly.pdbx_seq_one_letter_code
_entity_poly.pdbx_strand_id
1 'polypeptide(L)'
;FPVLLWLWNSIKVAGITAIGIVALSTTCAYAFARMRFPGKATLLKGMLIFQMFPAVLSLVALYALFDRLGQYVPFVGLNTHGGVIFAYMGGIALHVWTIKGYFETIDGSLEEAAALDGATPWQAFRLVLLPLSVPILAVVFILSFIAAITEVPVASLLLRDVNSYTLAVGMQQYLNPQNYLWGDFAAAAVLSAIPITVVFLLAQRWLVNGLTAGGVKG
;
A
#
# COMPACT_ATOMS: atom_id res chain seq x y z
N PHE A 1 -4.29 8.58 -27.33
CA PHE A 1 -4.45 8.15 -25.94
C PHE A 1 -3.71 9.13 -25.02
N PRO A 2 -4.30 9.54 -23.86
CA PRO A 2 -3.70 10.51 -22.93
C PRO A 2 -2.70 9.87 -21.97
N VAL A 3 -1.60 9.33 -22.47
CA VAL A 3 -0.61 8.53 -21.72
C VAL A 3 -0.02 9.27 -20.51
N LEU A 4 0.29 10.57 -20.67
CA LEU A 4 0.82 11.37 -19.57
C LEU A 4 -0.21 11.60 -18.45
N LEU A 5 -1.49 11.70 -18.79
CA LEU A 5 -2.57 11.77 -17.81
C LEU A 5 -2.71 10.43 -17.07
N TRP A 6 -2.65 9.30 -17.77
CA TRP A 6 -2.67 7.97 -17.16
C TRP A 6 -1.48 7.75 -16.23
N LEU A 7 -0.28 8.20 -16.63
CA LEU A 7 0.91 8.15 -15.78
C LEU A 7 0.71 8.99 -14.50
N TRP A 8 0.20 10.20 -14.63
CA TRP A 8 -0.11 11.04 -13.49
C TRP A 8 -1.16 10.42 -12.56
N ASN A 9 -2.23 9.86 -13.13
CA ASN A 9 -3.25 9.14 -12.37
C ASN A 9 -2.65 7.97 -11.60
N SER A 10 -1.76 7.18 -12.25
CA SER A 10 -1.06 6.08 -11.60
C SER A 10 -0.21 6.52 -10.42
N ILE A 11 0.61 7.58 -10.60
CA ILE A 11 1.46 8.12 -9.52
C ILE A 11 0.61 8.61 -8.35
N LYS A 12 -0.47 9.33 -8.65
CA LYS A 12 -1.40 9.84 -7.64
C LYS A 12 -2.08 8.70 -6.87
N VAL A 13 -2.67 7.73 -7.57
CA VAL A 13 -3.36 6.60 -6.94
C VAL A 13 -2.39 5.76 -6.13
N ALA A 14 -1.25 5.37 -6.70
CA ALA A 14 -0.26 4.54 -6.02
C ALA A 14 0.37 5.26 -4.83
N GLY A 15 0.69 6.54 -4.97
CA GLY A 15 1.29 7.34 -3.88
C GLY A 15 0.35 7.48 -2.68
N ILE A 16 -0.91 7.86 -2.92
CA ILE A 16 -1.89 8.00 -1.84
C ILE A 16 -2.20 6.65 -1.20
N THR A 17 -2.35 5.59 -2.01
CA THR A 17 -2.55 4.23 -1.51
C THR A 17 -1.39 3.77 -0.63
N ALA A 18 -0.15 3.93 -1.09
CA ALA A 18 1.03 3.50 -0.33
C ALA A 18 1.16 4.24 1.01
N ILE A 19 0.93 5.56 1.01
CA ILE A 19 0.92 6.36 2.25
C ILE A 19 -0.19 5.87 3.19
N GLY A 20 -1.40 5.65 2.68
CA GLY A 20 -2.53 5.17 3.47
C GLY A 20 -2.28 3.77 4.05
N ILE A 21 -1.74 2.84 3.25
CA ILE A 21 -1.37 1.50 3.70
C ILE A 21 -0.31 1.57 4.81
N VAL A 22 0.76 2.36 4.64
CA VAL A 22 1.79 2.51 5.66
C VAL A 22 1.18 3.08 6.95
N ALA A 23 0.38 4.14 6.88
CA ALA A 23 -0.23 4.76 8.05
C ALA A 23 -1.15 3.79 8.80
N LEU A 24 -2.07 3.13 8.10
CA LEU A 24 -3.00 2.18 8.69
C LEU A 24 -2.29 0.93 9.23
N SER A 25 -1.38 0.35 8.43
CA SER A 25 -0.67 -0.86 8.85
C SER A 25 0.25 -0.60 10.04
N THR A 26 0.89 0.57 10.12
CA THR A 26 1.77 0.94 11.22
C THR A 26 1.01 1.10 12.53
N THR A 27 -0.13 1.79 12.50
CA THR A 27 -0.97 1.96 13.70
C THR A 27 -1.60 0.64 14.16
N CYS A 28 -2.09 -0.18 13.23
CA CYS A 28 -2.56 -1.52 13.53
C CYS A 28 -1.45 -2.41 14.09
N ALA A 29 -0.27 -2.41 13.45
CA ALA A 29 0.88 -3.18 13.90
C ALA A 29 1.34 -2.80 15.31
N TYR A 30 1.29 -1.51 15.66
CA TYR A 30 1.57 -1.05 17.03
C TYR A 30 0.61 -1.66 18.04
N ALA A 31 -0.70 -1.61 17.76
CA ALA A 31 -1.70 -2.24 18.62
C ALA A 31 -1.45 -3.75 18.78
N PHE A 32 -1.14 -4.44 17.68
CA PHE A 32 -0.82 -5.86 17.71
C PHE A 32 0.55 -6.20 18.32
N ALA A 33 1.52 -5.31 18.32
CA ALA A 33 2.82 -5.55 18.93
C ALA A 33 2.83 -5.26 20.44
N ARG A 34 2.30 -4.10 20.83
CA ARG A 34 2.49 -3.51 22.18
C ARG A 34 1.26 -3.55 23.07
N MET A 35 0.05 -3.52 22.50
CA MET A 35 -1.17 -3.50 23.32
C MET A 35 -1.64 -4.90 23.67
N ARG A 36 -2.33 -5.01 24.81
CA ARG A 36 -2.98 -6.23 25.30
C ARG A 36 -4.49 -6.06 25.19
N PHE A 37 -5.13 -6.87 24.35
CA PHE A 37 -6.59 -6.91 24.22
C PHE A 37 -7.07 -8.33 23.91
N PRO A 38 -8.32 -8.68 24.32
CA PRO A 38 -8.87 -10.00 24.05
C PRO A 38 -9.07 -10.21 22.56
N GLY A 39 -8.86 -11.45 22.07
CA GLY A 39 -9.03 -11.79 20.67
C GLY A 39 -7.88 -11.38 19.73
N LYS A 40 -6.81 -10.75 20.23
CA LYS A 40 -5.65 -10.30 19.44
C LYS A 40 -5.13 -11.36 18.47
N ALA A 41 -4.88 -12.56 18.96
CA ALA A 41 -4.34 -13.66 18.15
C ALA A 41 -5.35 -14.15 17.09
N THR A 42 -6.63 -14.19 17.43
CA THR A 42 -7.70 -14.59 16.51
C THR A 42 -7.89 -13.57 15.40
N LEU A 43 -7.92 -12.28 15.73
CA LEU A 43 -8.02 -11.21 14.74
C LEU A 43 -6.83 -11.22 13.77
N LEU A 44 -5.61 -11.36 14.30
CA LEU A 44 -4.40 -11.38 13.51
C LEU A 44 -4.37 -12.58 12.54
N LYS A 45 -4.74 -13.78 13.02
CA LYS A 45 -4.89 -14.97 12.17
C LYS A 45 -6.02 -14.79 11.15
N GLY A 46 -7.15 -14.24 11.57
CA GLY A 46 -8.29 -13.96 10.69
C GLY A 46 -7.93 -13.05 9.53
N MET A 47 -7.18 -11.99 9.78
CA MET A 47 -6.69 -11.09 8.72
C MET A 47 -5.87 -11.83 7.66
N LEU A 48 -5.00 -12.77 8.05
CA LEU A 48 -4.23 -13.56 7.09
C LEU A 48 -5.11 -14.56 6.32
N ILE A 49 -6.06 -15.21 7.00
CA ILE A 49 -6.99 -16.13 6.34
C ILE A 49 -7.82 -15.41 5.27
N PHE A 50 -8.32 -14.21 5.56
CA PHE A 50 -9.04 -13.40 4.58
C PHE A 50 -8.14 -13.01 3.40
N GLN A 51 -6.86 -12.76 3.63
CA GLN A 51 -5.92 -12.44 2.55
C GLN A 51 -5.63 -13.63 1.61
N MET A 52 -5.85 -14.87 2.06
CA MET A 52 -5.72 -16.06 1.22
C MET A 52 -6.88 -16.22 0.22
N PHE A 53 -7.97 -15.47 0.42
CA PHE A 53 -9.10 -15.53 -0.51
C PHE A 53 -8.71 -14.90 -1.85
N PRO A 54 -8.95 -15.59 -2.99
CA PRO A 54 -8.57 -15.07 -4.30
C PRO A 54 -9.28 -13.75 -4.63
N ALA A 55 -8.51 -12.66 -4.77
CA ALA A 55 -9.04 -11.32 -5.02
C ALA A 55 -9.93 -11.26 -6.27
N VAL A 56 -9.60 -12.06 -7.30
CA VAL A 56 -10.37 -12.11 -8.55
C VAL A 56 -11.82 -12.58 -8.33
N LEU A 57 -12.05 -13.47 -7.35
CA LEU A 57 -13.41 -13.93 -7.04
C LEU A 57 -14.26 -12.85 -6.36
N SER A 58 -13.63 -11.85 -5.74
CA SER A 58 -14.32 -10.75 -5.08
C SER A 58 -14.67 -9.59 -6.02
N LEU A 59 -14.20 -9.59 -7.27
CA LEU A 59 -14.38 -8.46 -8.19
C LEU A 59 -15.87 -8.07 -8.39
N VAL A 60 -16.77 -9.05 -8.55
CA VAL A 60 -18.20 -8.78 -8.71
C VAL A 60 -18.78 -8.12 -7.46
N ALA A 61 -18.42 -8.62 -6.28
CA ALA A 61 -18.86 -8.06 -5.02
C ALA A 61 -18.28 -6.65 -4.79
N LEU A 62 -17.01 -6.44 -5.15
CA LEU A 62 -16.37 -5.12 -5.12
C LEU A 62 -17.10 -4.13 -6.01
N TYR A 63 -17.42 -4.51 -7.25
CA TYR A 63 -18.18 -3.65 -8.14
C TYR A 63 -19.51 -3.20 -7.52
N ALA A 64 -20.32 -4.15 -7.04
CA ALA A 64 -21.60 -3.86 -6.40
C ALA A 64 -21.46 -3.00 -5.14
N LEU A 65 -20.39 -3.22 -4.35
CA LEU A 65 -20.08 -2.43 -3.16
C LEU A 65 -19.78 -0.98 -3.53
N PHE A 66 -18.88 -0.74 -4.50
CA PHE A 66 -18.48 0.61 -4.90
C PHE A 66 -19.57 1.36 -5.68
N ASP A 67 -20.42 0.66 -6.41
CA ASP A 67 -21.64 1.23 -7.02
C ASP A 67 -22.58 1.77 -5.93
N ARG A 68 -22.83 0.97 -4.90
CA ARG A 68 -23.66 1.39 -3.74
C ARG A 68 -23.01 2.50 -2.93
N LEU A 69 -21.72 2.38 -2.61
CA LEU A 69 -21.00 3.40 -1.85
C LEU A 69 -21.01 4.74 -2.57
N GLY A 70 -20.85 4.74 -3.90
CA GLY A 70 -20.88 5.95 -4.72
C GLY A 70 -22.18 6.74 -4.66
N GLN A 71 -23.30 6.09 -4.34
CA GLN A 71 -24.60 6.76 -4.16
C GLN A 71 -24.63 7.62 -2.89
N TYR A 72 -23.86 7.23 -1.85
CA TYR A 72 -23.80 7.95 -0.55
C TYR A 72 -22.55 8.81 -0.43
N VAL A 73 -21.43 8.34 -1.00
CA VAL A 73 -20.11 8.97 -0.91
C VAL A 73 -19.50 9.04 -2.33
N PRO A 74 -19.88 10.04 -3.14
CA PRO A 74 -19.56 10.08 -4.57
C PRO A 74 -18.07 9.94 -4.89
N PHE A 75 -17.17 10.47 -4.05
CA PHE A 75 -15.72 10.40 -4.30
C PHE A 75 -15.11 9.00 -4.12
N VAL A 76 -15.85 8.04 -3.53
CA VAL A 76 -15.44 6.63 -3.35
C VAL A 76 -16.17 5.71 -4.33
N GLY A 77 -17.06 6.24 -5.17
CA GLY A 77 -17.86 5.45 -6.12
C GLY A 77 -17.08 4.97 -7.34
N LEU A 78 -17.82 4.36 -8.26
CA LEU A 78 -17.30 3.95 -9.56
C LEU A 78 -16.74 5.15 -10.33
N ASN A 79 -15.78 4.89 -11.18
CA ASN A 79 -15.08 5.87 -12.01
C ASN A 79 -14.39 6.99 -11.24
N THR A 80 -13.97 6.71 -9.99
CA THR A 80 -13.22 7.65 -9.15
C THR A 80 -11.91 7.06 -8.69
N HIS A 81 -10.87 7.88 -8.59
CA HIS A 81 -9.60 7.46 -8.00
C HIS A 81 -9.73 7.15 -6.50
N GLY A 82 -10.65 7.84 -5.81
CA GLY A 82 -10.96 7.57 -4.40
C GLY A 82 -11.47 6.15 -4.20
N GLY A 83 -12.33 5.66 -5.07
CA GLY A 83 -12.81 4.27 -5.06
C GLY A 83 -11.68 3.26 -5.21
N VAL A 84 -10.79 3.47 -6.18
CA VAL A 84 -9.63 2.60 -6.40
C VAL A 84 -8.69 2.61 -5.19
N ILE A 85 -8.35 3.79 -4.66
CA ILE A 85 -7.49 3.95 -3.48
C ILE A 85 -8.09 3.19 -2.28
N PHE A 86 -9.39 3.35 -2.04
CA PHE A 86 -10.07 2.70 -0.92
C PHE A 86 -10.11 1.17 -1.10
N ALA A 87 -10.33 0.68 -2.33
CA ALA A 87 -10.29 -0.75 -2.64
C ALA A 87 -8.90 -1.35 -2.35
N TYR A 88 -7.83 -0.66 -2.77
CA TYR A 88 -6.46 -1.13 -2.55
C TYR A 88 -6.06 -1.16 -1.08
N MET A 89 -6.60 -0.29 -0.25
CA MET A 89 -6.36 -0.30 1.20
C MET A 89 -6.87 -1.56 1.90
N GLY A 90 -7.75 -2.36 1.27
CA GLY A 90 -8.18 -3.65 1.80
C GLY A 90 -7.06 -4.67 1.99
N GLY A 91 -5.93 -4.52 1.29
CA GLY A 91 -4.79 -5.45 1.32
C GLY A 91 -3.80 -5.27 2.49
N ILE A 92 -4.16 -4.61 3.58
CA ILE A 92 -3.20 -4.23 4.66
C ILE A 92 -2.71 -5.41 5.54
N ALA A 93 -3.36 -6.56 5.52
CA ALA A 93 -3.10 -7.64 6.48
C ALA A 93 -1.65 -8.11 6.49
N LEU A 94 -1.04 -8.34 5.32
CA LEU A 94 0.36 -8.76 5.20
C LEU A 94 1.31 -7.67 5.72
N HIS A 95 1.01 -6.41 5.44
CA HIS A 95 1.81 -5.27 5.88
C HIS A 95 1.75 -5.08 7.40
N VAL A 96 0.57 -5.30 8.01
CA VAL A 96 0.41 -5.32 9.48
C VAL A 96 1.30 -6.40 10.10
N TRP A 97 1.31 -7.61 9.53
CA TRP A 97 2.16 -8.69 9.99
C TRP A 97 3.64 -8.36 9.88
N THR A 98 4.06 -7.82 8.75
CA THR A 98 5.45 -7.45 8.48
C THR A 98 5.94 -6.38 9.45
N ILE A 99 5.19 -5.30 9.63
CA ILE A 99 5.56 -4.20 10.53
C ILE A 99 5.52 -4.67 11.99
N LYS A 100 4.48 -5.44 12.37
CA LYS A 100 4.39 -6.03 13.72
C LYS A 100 5.61 -6.90 14.04
N GLY A 101 5.99 -7.79 13.11
CA GLY A 101 7.18 -8.63 13.29
C GLY A 101 8.44 -7.80 13.51
N TYR A 102 8.60 -6.71 12.77
CA TYR A 102 9.72 -5.78 12.97
C TYR A 102 9.65 -5.06 14.31
N PHE A 103 8.48 -4.57 14.74
CA PHE A 103 8.31 -3.93 16.04
C PHE A 103 8.68 -4.87 17.21
N GLU A 104 8.43 -6.17 17.07
CA GLU A 104 8.78 -7.17 18.07
C GLU A 104 10.31 -7.42 18.18
N THR A 105 11.08 -7.04 17.17
CA THR A 105 12.55 -7.10 17.23
C THR A 105 13.17 -5.89 17.96
N ILE A 106 12.42 -4.80 18.10
CA ILE A 106 12.86 -3.61 18.84
C ILE A 106 12.60 -3.84 20.33
N ASP A 107 13.65 -3.66 21.15
CA ASP A 107 13.54 -3.86 22.58
C ASP A 107 12.53 -2.87 23.21
N GLY A 108 11.54 -3.41 23.93
CA GLY A 108 10.53 -2.64 24.62
C GLY A 108 11.07 -1.73 25.73
N SER A 109 12.25 -2.01 26.25
CA SER A 109 12.92 -1.18 27.26
C SER A 109 13.13 0.27 26.82
N LEU A 110 13.24 0.51 25.49
CA LEU A 110 13.36 1.87 24.96
C LEU A 110 12.07 2.68 25.16
N GLU A 111 10.92 2.03 25.00
CA GLU A 111 9.61 2.67 25.23
C GLU A 111 9.34 2.80 26.74
N GLU A 112 9.80 1.84 27.56
CA GLU A 112 9.73 1.90 29.02
C GLU A 112 10.60 3.03 29.57
N ALA A 113 11.82 3.22 29.07
CA ALA A 113 12.68 4.34 29.44
C ALA A 113 12.03 5.69 29.11
N ALA A 114 11.44 5.82 27.91
CA ALA A 114 10.70 7.02 27.54
C ALA A 114 9.50 7.28 28.48
N ALA A 115 8.81 6.22 28.93
CA ALA A 115 7.71 6.35 29.89
C ALA A 115 8.21 6.80 31.28
N LEU A 116 9.39 6.36 31.72
CA LEU A 116 10.03 6.85 32.96
C LEU A 116 10.38 8.34 32.86
N ASP A 117 10.75 8.81 31.68
CA ASP A 117 10.98 10.23 31.37
C ASP A 117 9.68 11.03 31.20
N GLY A 118 8.51 10.41 31.45
CA GLY A 118 7.21 11.06 31.42
C GLY A 118 6.51 11.07 30.03
N ALA A 119 7.02 10.32 29.05
CA ALA A 119 6.37 10.23 27.75
C ALA A 119 5.06 9.42 27.84
N THR A 120 4.01 9.91 27.18
CA THR A 120 2.79 9.14 26.95
C THR A 120 3.03 7.99 25.96
N PRO A 121 2.18 6.95 25.93
CA PRO A 121 2.32 5.86 24.95
C PRO A 121 2.37 6.35 23.49
N TRP A 122 1.62 7.38 23.17
CA TRP A 122 1.65 8.00 21.84
C TRP A 122 2.98 8.72 21.55
N GLN A 123 3.57 9.37 22.56
CA GLN A 123 4.88 10.01 22.43
C GLN A 123 5.99 8.95 22.29
N ALA A 124 5.96 7.87 23.06
CA ALA A 124 6.89 6.75 22.92
C ALA A 124 6.78 6.11 21.54
N PHE A 125 5.57 5.87 21.05
CA PHE A 125 5.33 5.39 19.67
C PHE A 125 5.93 6.34 18.63
N ARG A 126 5.57 7.63 18.69
CA ARG A 126 5.93 8.60 17.64
C ARG A 126 7.42 8.99 17.68
N LEU A 127 8.00 9.13 18.86
CA LEU A 127 9.34 9.69 19.05
C LEU A 127 10.42 8.62 19.19
N VAL A 128 10.07 7.39 19.57
CA VAL A 128 11.02 6.29 19.76
C VAL A 128 10.81 5.20 18.73
N LEU A 129 9.65 4.52 18.74
CA LEU A 129 9.44 3.34 17.92
C LEU A 129 9.36 3.67 16.43
N LEU A 130 8.63 4.71 16.05
CA LEU A 130 8.40 5.08 14.64
C LEU A 130 9.70 5.46 13.91
N PRO A 131 10.60 6.31 14.48
CA PRO A 131 11.89 6.60 13.87
C PRO A 131 12.80 5.38 13.69
N LEU A 132 12.82 4.47 14.66
CA LEU A 132 13.57 3.21 14.58
C LEU A 132 13.02 2.26 13.52
N SER A 133 11.75 2.44 13.15
CA SER A 133 11.04 1.57 12.19
C SER A 133 11.05 2.11 10.76
N VAL A 134 11.65 3.26 10.50
CA VAL A 134 11.73 3.85 9.15
C VAL A 134 12.19 2.85 8.08
N PRO A 135 13.17 1.96 8.31
CA PRO A 135 13.57 0.99 7.29
C PRO A 135 12.43 0.07 6.84
N ILE A 136 11.70 -0.53 7.77
CA ILE A 136 10.59 -1.43 7.41
C ILE A 136 9.42 -0.66 6.81
N LEU A 137 9.16 0.55 7.26
CA LEU A 137 8.11 1.41 6.69
C LEU A 137 8.43 1.79 5.24
N ALA A 138 9.71 2.04 4.93
CA ALA A 138 10.17 2.28 3.56
C ALA A 138 9.96 1.04 2.67
N VAL A 139 10.24 -0.16 3.17
CA VAL A 139 9.97 -1.42 2.45
C VAL A 139 8.48 -1.54 2.14
N VAL A 140 7.62 -1.38 3.15
CA VAL A 140 6.16 -1.49 2.97
C VAL A 140 5.65 -0.43 2.00
N PHE A 141 6.16 0.80 2.08
CA PHE A 141 5.81 1.87 1.15
C PHE A 141 6.14 1.50 -0.31
N ILE A 142 7.38 1.05 -0.57
CA ILE A 142 7.81 0.67 -1.92
C ILE A 142 6.95 -0.48 -2.46
N LEU A 143 6.76 -1.53 -1.67
CA LEU A 143 5.98 -2.70 -2.09
C LEU A 143 4.53 -2.33 -2.37
N SER A 144 3.91 -1.50 -1.52
CA SER A 144 2.55 -1.02 -1.72
C SER A 144 2.42 -0.11 -2.94
N PHE A 145 3.42 0.75 -3.17
CA PHE A 145 3.46 1.63 -4.34
C PHE A 145 3.58 0.82 -5.64
N ILE A 146 4.50 -0.17 -5.69
CA ILE A 146 4.68 -1.04 -6.85
C ILE A 146 3.41 -1.85 -7.12
N ALA A 147 2.82 -2.44 -6.08
CA ALA A 147 1.58 -3.21 -6.21
C ALA A 147 0.44 -2.35 -6.78
N ALA A 148 0.26 -1.12 -6.26
CA ALA A 148 -0.82 -0.25 -6.68
C ALA A 148 -0.62 0.33 -8.10
N ILE A 149 0.62 0.67 -8.49
CA ILE A 149 0.88 1.27 -9.81
C ILE A 149 0.76 0.27 -10.96
N THR A 150 0.97 -1.02 -10.67
CA THR A 150 0.92 -2.12 -11.65
C THR A 150 -0.42 -2.86 -11.65
N GLU A 151 -1.32 -2.54 -10.73
CA GLU A 151 -2.59 -3.25 -10.58
C GLU A 151 -3.54 -2.93 -11.75
N VAL A 152 -4.15 -3.96 -12.32
CA VAL A 152 -5.08 -3.86 -13.45
C VAL A 152 -6.48 -4.36 -13.10
N PRO A 153 -6.70 -5.54 -12.51
CA PRO A 153 -8.02 -6.15 -12.32
C PRO A 153 -9.03 -5.24 -11.62
N VAL A 154 -8.68 -4.69 -10.45
CA VAL A 154 -9.58 -3.83 -9.68
C VAL A 154 -9.72 -2.46 -10.32
N ALA A 155 -8.60 -1.88 -10.78
CA ALA A 155 -8.64 -0.58 -11.44
C ALA A 155 -9.48 -0.59 -12.72
N SER A 156 -9.35 -1.61 -13.57
CA SER A 156 -10.16 -1.73 -14.80
C SER A 156 -11.65 -1.97 -14.52
N LEU A 157 -11.95 -2.60 -13.38
CA LEU A 157 -13.33 -2.80 -12.95
C LEU A 157 -13.99 -1.49 -12.50
N LEU A 158 -13.26 -0.69 -11.73
CA LEU A 158 -13.80 0.53 -11.12
C LEU A 158 -13.69 1.76 -12.01
N LEU A 159 -12.66 1.87 -12.85
CA LEU A 159 -12.45 2.99 -13.78
C LEU A 159 -12.98 2.64 -15.17
N ARG A 160 -13.84 3.50 -15.72
CA ARG A 160 -14.49 3.28 -17.02
C ARG A 160 -14.26 4.40 -18.02
N ASP A 161 -13.96 5.61 -17.54
CA ASP A 161 -13.63 6.75 -18.36
C ASP A 161 -12.14 6.72 -18.72
N VAL A 162 -11.81 6.91 -20.00
CA VAL A 162 -10.44 6.94 -20.50
C VAL A 162 -9.59 7.97 -19.76
N ASN A 163 -10.17 9.10 -19.35
CA ASN A 163 -9.45 10.12 -18.60
C ASN A 163 -9.18 9.74 -17.12
N SER A 164 -9.93 8.76 -16.60
CA SER A 164 -9.76 8.25 -15.23
C SER A 164 -8.72 7.12 -15.15
N TYR A 165 -8.37 6.48 -16.27
CA TYR A 165 -7.51 5.31 -16.26
C TYR A 165 -6.17 5.57 -15.58
N THR A 166 -5.67 4.54 -14.89
CA THR A 166 -4.24 4.41 -14.59
C THR A 166 -3.48 3.99 -15.84
N LEU A 167 -2.17 4.16 -15.88
CA LEU A 167 -1.36 3.75 -17.02
C LEU A 167 -1.48 2.24 -17.28
N ALA A 168 -1.50 1.43 -16.23
CA ALA A 168 -1.63 -0.03 -16.34
C ALA A 168 -2.97 -0.44 -17.01
N VAL A 169 -4.07 0.24 -16.66
CA VAL A 169 -5.38 0.04 -17.33
C VAL A 169 -5.36 0.59 -18.75
N GLY A 170 -4.84 1.80 -18.93
CA GLY A 170 -4.78 2.45 -20.24
C GLY A 170 -3.95 1.66 -21.27
N MET A 171 -2.87 1.01 -20.84
CA MET A 171 -2.05 0.16 -21.69
C MET A 171 -2.83 -1.00 -22.33
N GLN A 172 -3.90 -1.49 -21.69
CA GLN A 172 -4.75 -2.54 -22.27
C GLN A 172 -5.42 -2.08 -23.57
N GLN A 173 -5.58 -0.77 -23.78
CA GLN A 173 -6.13 -0.22 -25.04
C GLN A 173 -5.22 -0.45 -26.25
N TYR A 174 -3.92 -0.67 -26.03
CA TYR A 174 -2.96 -1.00 -27.09
C TYR A 174 -3.01 -2.48 -27.52
N LEU A 175 -3.67 -3.32 -26.72
CA LEU A 175 -3.81 -4.76 -26.97
C LEU A 175 -5.17 -5.10 -27.63
N ASN A 176 -5.62 -4.26 -28.56
CA ASN A 176 -6.85 -4.54 -29.32
C ASN A 176 -6.59 -5.68 -30.32
N PRO A 177 -7.40 -6.75 -30.33
CA PRO A 177 -7.25 -7.89 -31.24
C PRO A 177 -7.25 -7.54 -32.73
N GLN A 178 -7.89 -6.43 -33.12
CA GLN A 178 -7.90 -5.97 -34.51
C GLN A 178 -6.61 -5.20 -34.90
N ASN A 179 -5.90 -4.62 -33.94
CA ASN A 179 -4.69 -3.85 -34.19
C ASN A 179 -3.83 -3.75 -32.92
N TYR A 180 -2.85 -4.65 -32.78
CA TYR A 180 -1.92 -4.64 -31.68
C TYR A 180 -0.86 -3.55 -31.85
N LEU A 181 -0.83 -2.58 -30.97
CA LEU A 181 0.16 -1.49 -30.94
C LEU A 181 1.30 -1.83 -29.98
N TRP A 182 2.09 -2.85 -30.32
CA TRP A 182 3.15 -3.37 -29.44
C TRP A 182 4.22 -2.33 -29.09
N GLY A 183 4.55 -1.43 -30.04
CA GLY A 183 5.51 -0.35 -29.80
C GLY A 183 5.02 0.63 -28.74
N ASP A 184 3.76 1.05 -28.84
CA ASP A 184 3.13 1.96 -27.88
C ASP A 184 2.97 1.31 -26.50
N PHE A 185 2.60 0.02 -26.49
CA PHE A 185 2.52 -0.77 -25.25
C PHE A 185 3.88 -0.84 -24.56
N ALA A 186 4.95 -1.16 -25.30
CA ALA A 186 6.32 -1.22 -24.78
C ALA A 186 6.80 0.14 -24.27
N ALA A 187 6.52 1.22 -25.01
CA ALA A 187 6.85 2.58 -24.59
C ALA A 187 6.15 2.97 -23.29
N ALA A 188 4.87 2.67 -23.17
CA ALA A 188 4.09 2.93 -21.95
C ALA A 188 4.60 2.07 -20.77
N ALA A 189 5.03 0.83 -21.00
CA ALA A 189 5.66 -0.01 -19.98
C ALA A 189 6.97 0.60 -19.46
N VAL A 190 7.81 1.15 -20.33
CA VAL A 190 9.02 1.88 -19.93
C VAL A 190 8.67 3.12 -19.13
N LEU A 191 7.65 3.88 -19.54
CA LEU A 191 7.18 5.05 -18.78
C LEU A 191 6.70 4.66 -17.38
N SER A 192 6.06 3.50 -17.21
CA SER A 192 5.61 3.04 -15.89
C SER A 192 6.76 2.68 -14.95
N ALA A 193 7.92 2.29 -15.50
CA ALA A 193 9.10 1.97 -14.71
C ALA A 193 9.76 3.22 -14.10
N ILE A 194 9.59 4.40 -14.69
CA ILE A 194 10.21 5.65 -14.22
C ILE A 194 9.79 5.99 -12.78
N PRO A 195 8.49 6.12 -12.44
CA PRO A 195 8.10 6.45 -11.07
C PRO A 195 8.50 5.36 -10.06
N ILE A 196 8.47 4.09 -10.46
CA ILE A 196 8.94 2.99 -9.60
C ILE A 196 10.42 3.15 -9.27
N THR A 197 11.24 3.41 -10.29
CA THR A 197 12.68 3.62 -10.13
C THR A 197 12.96 4.84 -9.26
N VAL A 198 12.27 5.95 -9.48
CA VAL A 198 12.43 7.17 -8.66
C VAL A 198 12.10 6.89 -7.21
N VAL A 199 10.97 6.25 -6.92
CA VAL A 199 10.57 5.90 -5.55
C VAL A 199 11.62 4.98 -4.90
N PHE A 200 12.11 3.97 -5.63
CA PHE A 200 13.13 3.07 -5.13
C PHE A 200 14.44 3.82 -4.81
N LEU A 201 14.94 4.65 -5.72
CA LEU A 201 16.17 5.43 -5.52
C LEU A 201 16.07 6.40 -4.34
N LEU A 202 14.91 6.98 -4.11
CA LEU A 202 14.67 7.85 -2.95
C LEU A 202 14.65 7.08 -1.64
N ALA A 203 14.09 5.86 -1.65
CA ALA A 203 13.90 5.06 -0.45
C ALA A 203 15.10 4.15 -0.11
N GLN A 204 15.98 3.84 -1.07
CA GLN A 204 17.11 2.91 -0.90
C GLN A 204 18.02 3.25 0.29
N ARG A 205 18.21 4.54 0.60
CA ARG A 205 19.04 4.99 1.72
C ARG A 205 18.52 4.49 3.08
N TRP A 206 17.21 4.37 3.24
CA TRP A 206 16.60 3.83 4.47
C TRP A 206 16.68 2.31 4.54
N LEU A 207 16.67 1.64 3.37
CA LEU A 207 16.83 0.18 3.29
C LEU A 207 18.23 -0.25 3.73
N VAL A 208 19.27 0.42 3.24
CA VAL A 208 20.67 0.12 3.57
C VAL A 208 20.97 0.35 5.04
N ASN A 209 20.50 1.45 5.61
CA ASN A 209 20.71 1.76 7.03
C ASN A 209 20.07 0.72 7.97
N GLY A 210 18.93 0.13 7.57
CA GLY A 210 18.28 -0.92 8.36
C GLY A 210 19.05 -2.24 8.37
N LEU A 211 19.71 -2.59 7.27
CA LEU A 211 20.52 -3.80 7.17
C LEU A 211 21.82 -3.72 7.99
N THR A 212 22.43 -2.54 8.03
CA THR A 212 23.69 -2.33 8.78
C THR A 212 23.45 -2.27 10.30
N ALA A 213 22.33 -1.73 10.77
CA ALA A 213 21.96 -1.71 12.18
C ALA A 213 21.64 -3.11 12.74
N GLY A 214 21.16 -4.04 11.93
CA GLY A 214 20.90 -5.44 12.31
C GLY A 214 22.10 -6.37 12.21
N GLY A 215 23.17 -5.97 11.49
CA GLY A 215 24.35 -6.80 11.23
C GLY A 215 25.45 -6.76 12.30
N VAL A 216 25.33 -5.91 13.33
CA VAL A 216 26.32 -5.80 14.41
C VAL A 216 25.81 -6.53 15.65
N LYS A 217 25.53 -7.81 15.52
CA LYS A 217 25.44 -8.79 16.61
C LYS A 217 26.44 -9.89 16.28
N GLY A 218 27.70 -9.61 16.49
CA GLY A 218 28.80 -10.54 16.53
C GLY A 218 29.57 -10.35 17.82
#